data_22c8aa684370ae573e7c6ddfcb22c1a2
#
_entry.id   22c8aa684370ae573e7c6ddfcb22c1a2
#
_cell.length_a   1.000
_cell.length_b   1.000
_cell.length_c   1.000
_cell.angle_alpha   90.00
_cell.angle_beta   90.00
_cell.angle_gamma   90.00
#
_symmetry.space_group_name_H-M   'P 1'
#
loop_
_entity.id
_entity.type
_entity.pdbx_description
1 polymer ?
#
loop_
_entity_poly.entity_id
_entity_poly.type
_entity_poly.pdbx_seq_one_letter_code
_entity_poly.pdbx_strand_id
1 'polypeptide(L)'
;MRREIADFLRRPHVTSSRSKVLLVAYLLVGLGLVFLAAVLFTGRTAQQMDRRAAVLTRVFSLFVGESALRADQFGSRQVLESVLQEVDFPIIITDANLVPLVWRNVGVPPQEADDPGFLGRADLTPELRARREQLNALRERFDAENEPYPIRVDGVLQAFVHYGASSLSRQLRWVPLLLVGIVAIFTAVALLVFRYMKLGEQRSIWVGMARETAHQLGTPLTSLLGWVQVLRSQDESGEPEAVAKPRRVQTYAEMQRDLDRLTKVSARFSKIGSQPDLAPLDLAALLRDTVEYIERRIPHFGPSVRIAAALPKLPLVRANRELLEWAFENLLKNAVDALESEGEIRVSAAPAAGGAVEVRVADTGKGIPAAMRVRVWQPGFTTKRRGWGLGLALVLRIVEEYHGGRIWIEDNDDRRGVCFVVRLPAA
;
A
#
# COMPACT_ATOMS: atom_id res chain seq x y z
N MET A 1 18.00 1.20 -20.90
CA MET A 1 16.58 1.07 -20.51
C MET A 1 16.08 -0.38 -20.41
N ARG A 2 16.08 -1.24 -21.50
CA ARG A 2 15.63 -2.66 -21.37
C ARG A 2 16.55 -3.54 -20.51
N ARG A 3 17.86 -3.36 -20.54
CA ARG A 3 18.84 -4.08 -19.69
C ARG A 3 18.75 -3.63 -18.22
N GLU A 4 18.54 -2.36 -17.95
CA GLU A 4 18.38 -1.83 -16.59
C GLU A 4 17.08 -2.29 -15.91
N ILE A 5 15.98 -2.42 -16.69
CA ILE A 5 14.72 -2.97 -16.18
C ILE A 5 14.87 -4.48 -15.91
N ALA A 6 15.61 -5.22 -16.76
CA ALA A 6 15.86 -6.64 -16.56
C ALA A 6 16.78 -6.90 -15.35
N ASP A 7 17.77 -6.06 -15.10
CA ASP A 7 18.62 -6.10 -13.90
C ASP A 7 17.87 -5.68 -12.64
N PHE A 8 16.94 -4.72 -12.76
CA PHE A 8 16.04 -4.33 -11.66
C PHE A 8 15.13 -5.48 -11.23
N LEU A 9 14.62 -6.28 -12.19
CA LEU A 9 13.72 -7.42 -11.92
C LEU A 9 14.46 -8.68 -11.44
N ARG A 10 15.76 -8.81 -11.73
CA ARG A 10 16.58 -9.98 -11.33
C ARG A 10 17.19 -9.89 -9.94
N ARG A 11 17.25 -8.72 -9.32
CA ARG A 11 17.73 -8.59 -7.95
C ARG A 11 16.62 -9.03 -6.99
N PRO A 12 16.83 -10.05 -6.13
CA PRO A 12 15.87 -10.38 -5.08
C PRO A 12 15.87 -9.22 -4.08
N HIS A 13 15.05 -8.21 -4.34
CA HIS A 13 14.84 -7.16 -3.39
C HIS A 13 14.15 -7.78 -2.17
N VAL A 14 14.84 -7.74 -1.02
CA VAL A 14 14.12 -7.69 0.25
C VAL A 14 13.01 -6.67 0.02
N THR A 15 11.75 -7.11 0.11
CA THR A 15 10.62 -6.22 -0.12
C THR A 15 10.63 -5.17 0.96
N SER A 16 11.42 -4.12 0.73
CA SER A 16 11.50 -2.98 1.62
C SER A 16 10.10 -2.38 1.72
N SER A 17 9.79 -1.74 2.81
CA SER A 17 8.53 -0.97 2.98
C SER A 17 8.20 -0.13 1.73
N ARG A 18 9.23 0.33 1.01
CA ARG A 18 9.11 1.08 -0.25
C ARG A 18 8.53 0.29 -1.41
N SER A 19 8.88 -0.99 -1.60
CA SER A 19 8.31 -1.79 -2.69
C SER A 19 6.85 -2.15 -2.45
N LYS A 20 6.44 -2.35 -1.19
CA LYS A 20 5.03 -2.54 -0.81
C LYS A 20 4.24 -1.24 -1.04
N VAL A 21 4.81 -0.08 -0.71
CA VAL A 21 4.23 1.24 -0.99
C VAL A 21 4.11 1.48 -2.49
N LEU A 22 5.15 1.17 -3.27
CA LEU A 22 5.12 1.29 -4.73
C LEU A 22 4.06 0.38 -5.37
N LEU A 23 3.90 -0.85 -4.87
CA LEU A 23 2.84 -1.76 -5.34
C LEU A 23 1.45 -1.18 -5.07
N VAL A 24 1.20 -0.68 -3.87
CA VAL A 24 -0.09 -0.03 -3.53
C VAL A 24 -0.31 1.21 -4.37
N ALA A 25 0.71 2.05 -4.56
CA ALA A 25 0.63 3.23 -5.42
C ALA A 25 0.33 2.85 -6.88
N TYR A 26 0.97 1.81 -7.42
CA TYR A 26 0.71 1.30 -8.77
C TYR A 26 -0.73 0.79 -8.92
N LEU A 27 -1.24 0.04 -7.94
CA LEU A 27 -2.63 -0.43 -7.94
C LEU A 27 -3.63 0.73 -7.87
N LEU A 28 -3.36 1.75 -7.04
CA LEU A 28 -4.22 2.94 -6.96
C LEU A 28 -4.21 3.76 -8.25
N VAL A 29 -3.05 3.93 -8.88
CA VAL A 29 -2.95 4.59 -10.19
C VAL A 29 -3.69 3.79 -11.27
N GLY A 30 -3.52 2.47 -11.31
CA GLY A 30 -4.25 1.59 -12.23
C GLY A 30 -5.76 1.69 -12.05
N LEU A 31 -6.24 1.65 -10.80
CA LEU A 31 -7.66 1.81 -10.47
C LEU A 31 -8.18 3.19 -10.88
N GLY A 32 -7.38 4.26 -10.66
CA GLY A 32 -7.71 5.62 -11.09
C GLY A 32 -7.83 5.76 -12.60
N LEU A 33 -6.97 5.11 -13.37
CA LEU A 33 -7.05 5.09 -14.84
C LEU A 33 -8.29 4.34 -15.35
N VAL A 34 -8.61 3.19 -14.76
CA VAL A 34 -9.84 2.43 -15.09
C VAL A 34 -11.08 3.26 -14.76
N PHE A 35 -11.09 3.92 -13.60
CA PHE A 35 -12.17 4.82 -13.22
C PHE A 35 -12.34 5.97 -14.22
N LEU A 36 -11.26 6.66 -14.57
CA LEU A 36 -11.28 7.76 -15.54
C LEU A 36 -11.81 7.28 -16.90
N ALA A 37 -11.36 6.14 -17.38
CA ALA A 37 -11.82 5.53 -18.62
C ALA A 37 -13.34 5.24 -18.57
N ALA A 38 -13.84 4.69 -17.46
CA ALA A 38 -15.25 4.40 -17.27
C ALA A 38 -16.11 5.68 -17.24
N VAL A 39 -15.65 6.74 -16.58
CA VAL A 39 -16.34 8.05 -16.55
C VAL A 39 -16.40 8.66 -17.95
N LEU A 40 -15.27 8.65 -18.67
CA LEU A 40 -15.23 9.17 -20.05
C LEU A 40 -16.11 8.35 -20.99
N PHE A 41 -16.11 7.03 -20.85
CA PHE A 41 -16.95 6.15 -21.66
C PHE A 41 -18.44 6.39 -21.40
N THR A 42 -18.88 6.43 -20.15
CA THR A 42 -20.28 6.65 -19.77
C THR A 42 -20.76 8.03 -20.19
N GLY A 43 -19.93 9.07 -20.02
CA GLY A 43 -20.23 10.43 -20.47
C GLY A 43 -20.41 10.54 -21.99
N ARG A 44 -19.49 9.92 -22.75
CA ARG A 44 -19.60 9.88 -24.24
C ARG A 44 -20.84 9.12 -24.69
N THR A 45 -21.13 7.99 -24.05
CA THR A 45 -22.31 7.17 -24.41
C THR A 45 -23.61 7.91 -24.13
N ALA A 46 -23.74 8.59 -22.99
CA ALA A 46 -24.90 9.41 -22.68
C ALA A 46 -25.07 10.54 -23.71
N GLN A 47 -24.00 11.28 -24.05
CA GLN A 47 -24.04 12.31 -25.06
C GLN A 47 -24.44 11.79 -26.47
N GLN A 48 -23.96 10.58 -26.85
CA GLN A 48 -24.34 9.97 -28.11
C GLN A 48 -25.82 9.61 -28.13
N MET A 49 -26.37 9.14 -27.01
CA MET A 49 -27.80 8.83 -26.89
C MET A 49 -28.65 10.09 -27.01
N ASP A 50 -28.27 11.18 -26.32
CA ASP A 50 -28.97 12.45 -26.40
C ASP A 50 -28.92 13.03 -27.85
N ARG A 51 -27.77 12.95 -28.55
CA ARG A 51 -27.65 13.34 -29.96
C ARG A 51 -28.51 12.47 -30.89
N ARG A 52 -28.61 11.16 -30.66
CA ARG A 52 -29.48 10.27 -31.43
C ARG A 52 -30.94 10.65 -31.25
N ALA A 53 -31.38 10.93 -30.01
CA ALA A 53 -32.72 11.40 -29.75
C ALA A 53 -33.03 12.70 -30.54
N ALA A 54 -32.11 13.67 -30.52
CA ALA A 54 -32.26 14.91 -31.29
C ALA A 54 -32.38 14.69 -32.82
N VAL A 55 -31.52 13.82 -33.39
CA VAL A 55 -31.56 13.49 -34.83
C VAL A 55 -32.84 12.76 -35.18
N LEU A 56 -33.27 11.78 -34.41
CA LEU A 56 -34.52 11.06 -34.62
C LEU A 56 -35.74 12.01 -34.53
N THR A 57 -35.74 12.92 -33.56
CA THR A 57 -36.78 13.94 -33.43
C THR A 57 -36.83 14.84 -34.65
N ARG A 58 -35.69 15.24 -35.19
CA ARG A 58 -35.60 16.05 -36.42
C ARG A 58 -36.15 15.30 -37.64
N VAL A 59 -35.73 14.05 -37.84
CA VAL A 59 -36.24 13.23 -38.97
C VAL A 59 -37.73 12.98 -38.82
N PHE A 60 -38.19 12.72 -37.62
CA PHE A 60 -39.59 12.53 -37.30
C PHE A 60 -40.41 13.81 -37.57
N SER A 61 -39.93 15.00 -37.18
CA SER A 61 -40.65 16.27 -37.46
C SER A 61 -40.78 16.57 -38.94
N LEU A 62 -39.75 16.23 -39.74
CA LEU A 62 -39.81 16.37 -41.22
C LEU A 62 -40.83 15.39 -41.82
N PHE A 63 -40.82 14.14 -41.37
CA PHE A 63 -41.72 13.11 -41.85
C PHE A 63 -43.19 13.43 -41.50
N VAL A 64 -43.47 13.84 -40.27
CA VAL A 64 -44.81 14.26 -39.83
C VAL A 64 -45.28 15.51 -40.59
N GLY A 65 -44.39 16.49 -40.81
CA GLY A 65 -44.71 17.70 -41.57
C GLY A 65 -45.12 17.41 -43.03
N GLU A 66 -44.48 16.45 -43.66
CA GLU A 66 -44.69 16.16 -45.05
C GLU A 66 -45.83 15.15 -45.30
N SER A 67 -46.05 14.17 -44.43
CA SER A 67 -46.95 13.04 -44.65
C SER A 67 -48.28 13.14 -43.89
N ALA A 68 -48.26 13.54 -42.61
CA ALA A 68 -49.41 13.45 -41.73
C ALA A 68 -50.40 14.62 -41.84
N LEU A 69 -49.94 15.80 -42.27
CA LEU A 69 -50.75 17.01 -42.36
C LEU A 69 -51.33 17.24 -43.75
N ARG A 70 -50.85 16.53 -44.78
CA ARG A 70 -51.41 16.56 -46.14
C ARG A 70 -52.57 15.60 -46.40
N ALA A 71 -52.83 14.67 -45.47
CA ALA A 71 -53.79 13.62 -45.75
C ALA A 71 -55.03 13.67 -44.86
N ASP A 72 -56.13 14.01 -45.44
CA ASP A 72 -57.48 13.78 -44.93
C ASP A 72 -57.85 12.27 -44.83
N GLN A 73 -56.86 11.37 -44.84
CA GLN A 73 -57.11 9.93 -44.93
C GLN A 73 -56.50 9.14 -43.78
N PHE A 74 -57.21 8.15 -43.31
CA PHE A 74 -56.99 7.19 -42.22
C PHE A 74 -55.59 6.53 -42.18
N GLY A 75 -54.84 6.53 -43.28
CA GLY A 75 -53.51 5.88 -43.34
C GLY A 75 -52.38 6.61 -42.62
N SER A 76 -52.44 7.91 -42.46
CA SER A 76 -51.36 8.72 -41.91
C SER A 76 -51.25 8.64 -40.38
N ARG A 77 -52.38 8.41 -39.70
CA ARG A 77 -52.42 8.26 -38.23
C ARG A 77 -51.80 6.95 -37.81
N GLN A 78 -52.04 5.84 -38.51
CA GLN A 78 -51.50 4.54 -38.25
C GLN A 78 -49.95 4.51 -38.42
N VAL A 79 -49.43 5.25 -39.39
CA VAL A 79 -48.00 5.41 -39.63
C VAL A 79 -47.36 6.25 -38.49
N LEU A 80 -48.01 7.34 -38.07
CA LEU A 80 -47.56 8.16 -36.96
C LEU A 80 -47.49 7.35 -35.66
N GLU A 81 -48.52 6.56 -35.37
CA GLU A 81 -48.58 5.68 -34.19
C GLU A 81 -47.51 4.61 -34.25
N SER A 82 -47.25 3.99 -35.40
CA SER A 82 -46.19 2.96 -35.51
C SER A 82 -44.79 3.54 -35.33
N VAL A 83 -44.52 4.72 -35.88
CA VAL A 83 -43.23 5.42 -35.66
C VAL A 83 -43.07 5.87 -34.22
N LEU A 84 -44.12 6.38 -33.60
CA LEU A 84 -44.10 6.68 -32.16
C LEU A 84 -43.85 5.45 -31.29
N GLN A 85 -44.26 4.24 -31.76
CA GLN A 85 -43.98 2.98 -31.03
C GLN A 85 -42.51 2.64 -30.97
N GLU A 86 -41.71 3.04 -31.93
CA GLU A 86 -40.27 2.80 -31.96
C GLU A 86 -39.45 3.80 -31.11
N VAL A 87 -40.09 4.91 -30.67
CA VAL A 87 -39.42 5.94 -29.87
C VAL A 87 -39.28 5.51 -28.41
N ASP A 88 -38.07 5.41 -27.91
CA ASP A 88 -37.73 4.99 -26.53
C ASP A 88 -37.47 6.17 -25.58
N PHE A 89 -37.52 7.41 -26.05
CA PHE A 89 -37.36 8.63 -25.24
C PHE A 89 -38.72 9.38 -25.07
N PRO A 90 -38.86 10.23 -24.04
CA PRO A 90 -40.08 10.99 -23.80
C PRO A 90 -40.26 12.07 -24.85
N ILE A 91 -41.47 12.13 -25.43
CA ILE A 91 -41.86 13.08 -26.48
C ILE A 91 -43.26 13.65 -26.21
N ILE A 92 -43.44 14.94 -26.50
CA ILE A 92 -44.72 15.64 -26.49
C ILE A 92 -44.82 16.44 -27.80
N ILE A 93 -45.90 16.28 -28.54
CA ILE A 93 -46.21 17.08 -29.73
C ILE A 93 -47.32 18.04 -29.34
N THR A 94 -47.10 19.34 -29.59
CA THR A 94 -48.10 20.40 -29.36
C THR A 94 -48.50 21.07 -30.66
N ASP A 95 -49.66 21.74 -30.66
CA ASP A 95 -50.03 22.66 -31.71
C ASP A 95 -49.21 23.98 -31.66
N ALA A 96 -49.47 24.92 -32.58
CA ALA A 96 -48.80 26.22 -32.60
C ALA A 96 -49.08 27.07 -31.33
N ASN A 97 -50.15 26.79 -30.58
CA ASN A 97 -50.51 27.44 -29.32
C ASN A 97 -49.97 26.68 -28.10
N LEU A 98 -49.08 25.71 -28.30
CA LEU A 98 -48.48 24.85 -27.26
C LEU A 98 -49.48 23.97 -26.51
N VAL A 99 -50.62 23.65 -27.13
CA VAL A 99 -51.60 22.68 -26.60
C VAL A 99 -51.10 21.26 -26.93
N PRO A 100 -50.92 20.36 -25.94
CA PRO A 100 -50.50 18.99 -26.20
C PRO A 100 -51.49 18.22 -27.06
N LEU A 101 -51.00 17.63 -28.15
CA LEU A 101 -51.77 16.83 -29.11
C LEU A 101 -51.51 15.32 -28.92
N VAL A 102 -50.24 14.97 -28.85
CA VAL A 102 -49.79 13.57 -28.71
C VAL A 102 -48.59 13.52 -27.78
N TRP A 103 -48.48 12.49 -26.97
CA TRP A 103 -47.33 12.28 -26.05
C TRP A 103 -47.02 10.80 -25.85
N ARG A 104 -45.75 10.50 -25.55
CA ARG A 104 -45.31 9.15 -25.31
C ARG A 104 -44.12 9.13 -24.32
N ASN A 105 -44.02 8.06 -23.53
CA ASN A 105 -42.96 7.82 -22.56
C ASN A 105 -42.79 8.92 -21.49
N VAL A 106 -43.87 9.69 -21.22
CA VAL A 106 -43.89 10.79 -20.27
C VAL A 106 -44.52 10.45 -18.93
N GLY A 107 -44.91 9.19 -18.70
CA GLY A 107 -45.56 8.74 -17.46
C GLY A 107 -47.03 9.17 -17.33
N VAL A 108 -47.57 9.84 -18.31
CA VAL A 108 -49.00 10.21 -18.43
C VAL A 108 -49.67 9.19 -19.38
N PRO A 109 -50.83 8.61 -19.03
CA PRO A 109 -51.51 7.63 -19.89
C PRO A 109 -51.72 8.20 -21.30
N PRO A 110 -51.55 7.35 -22.35
CA PRO A 110 -51.82 7.79 -23.73
C PRO A 110 -53.28 8.20 -23.89
N GLN A 111 -53.52 8.96 -24.92
CA GLN A 111 -54.85 9.43 -25.23
C GLN A 111 -55.72 8.31 -25.82
N GLU A 112 -56.87 8.05 -25.22
CA GLU A 112 -57.89 7.11 -25.75
C GLU A 112 -58.89 7.82 -26.70
N ALA A 113 -58.80 9.11 -26.84
CA ALA A 113 -59.82 9.88 -27.56
C ALA A 113 -59.52 10.01 -29.07
N ASP A 114 -60.57 9.88 -29.85
CA ASP A 114 -60.58 10.12 -31.28
C ASP A 114 -60.34 11.61 -31.66
N ASP A 115 -60.28 12.52 -30.69
CA ASP A 115 -60.15 13.95 -30.92
C ASP A 115 -58.78 14.47 -30.43
N PRO A 116 -57.81 14.71 -31.34
CA PRO A 116 -56.46 15.16 -30.98
C PRO A 116 -56.39 16.55 -30.35
N GLY A 117 -57.46 17.35 -30.44
CA GLY A 117 -57.50 18.73 -29.93
C GLY A 117 -58.24 18.87 -28.58
N PHE A 118 -58.69 17.79 -27.96
CA PHE A 118 -59.56 17.85 -26.78
C PHE A 118 -58.97 18.63 -25.57
N LEU A 119 -57.66 18.63 -25.37
CA LEU A 119 -57.00 19.42 -24.32
C LEU A 119 -57.00 20.94 -24.59
N GLY A 120 -57.33 21.37 -25.81
CA GLY A 120 -57.46 22.79 -26.18
C GLY A 120 -58.82 23.39 -25.85
N ARG A 121 -59.80 22.59 -25.43
CA ARG A 121 -61.15 23.07 -25.11
C ARG A 121 -61.19 23.94 -23.87
N ALA A 122 -62.10 24.90 -23.81
CA ALA A 122 -62.24 25.78 -22.65
C ALA A 122 -62.90 25.09 -21.43
N ASP A 123 -63.73 24.07 -21.69
CA ASP A 123 -64.58 23.36 -20.74
C ASP A 123 -64.01 21.99 -20.29
N LEU A 124 -62.74 21.96 -20.00
CA LEU A 124 -62.04 20.75 -19.52
C LEU A 124 -62.57 20.30 -18.16
N THR A 125 -62.78 18.98 -18.05
CA THR A 125 -63.00 18.36 -16.72
C THR A 125 -61.81 18.57 -15.80
N PRO A 126 -61.99 18.50 -14.45
CA PRO A 126 -60.88 18.67 -13.52
C PRO A 126 -59.70 17.71 -13.79
N GLU A 127 -59.97 16.48 -14.18
CA GLU A 127 -58.97 15.46 -14.52
C GLU A 127 -58.17 15.81 -15.78
N LEU A 128 -58.86 16.27 -16.83
CA LEU A 128 -58.19 16.70 -18.08
C LEU A 128 -57.38 17.98 -17.89
N ARG A 129 -57.83 18.87 -17.01
CA ARG A 129 -57.08 20.06 -16.62
C ARG A 129 -55.79 19.71 -15.90
N ALA A 130 -55.84 18.81 -14.93
CA ALA A 130 -54.66 18.32 -14.23
C ALA A 130 -53.67 17.60 -15.18
N ARG A 131 -54.19 16.81 -16.12
CA ARG A 131 -53.38 16.14 -17.17
C ARG A 131 -52.67 17.18 -18.06
N ARG A 132 -53.37 18.20 -18.49
CA ARG A 132 -52.80 19.31 -19.30
C ARG A 132 -51.71 20.06 -18.55
N GLU A 133 -51.91 20.33 -17.26
CA GLU A 133 -50.94 20.97 -16.40
C GLU A 133 -49.67 20.09 -16.24
N GLN A 134 -49.84 18.79 -16.02
CA GLN A 134 -48.70 17.83 -15.95
C GLN A 134 -47.90 17.81 -17.25
N LEU A 135 -48.57 17.73 -18.42
CA LEU A 135 -47.92 17.73 -19.73
C LEU A 135 -47.19 19.05 -19.98
N ASN A 136 -47.79 20.18 -19.60
CA ASN A 136 -47.16 21.50 -19.77
C ASN A 136 -45.89 21.62 -18.87
N ALA A 137 -45.95 21.18 -17.62
CA ALA A 137 -44.79 21.17 -16.74
C ALA A 137 -43.63 20.29 -17.30
N LEU A 138 -43.97 19.11 -17.87
CA LEU A 138 -43.01 18.25 -18.55
C LEU A 138 -42.45 18.88 -19.79
N ARG A 139 -43.27 19.52 -20.62
CA ARG A 139 -42.86 20.26 -21.81
C ARG A 139 -41.85 21.34 -21.47
N GLU A 140 -42.15 22.19 -20.46
CA GLU A 140 -41.26 23.27 -20.02
C GLU A 140 -39.89 22.71 -19.55
N ARG A 141 -39.91 21.57 -18.90
CA ARG A 141 -38.68 20.89 -18.53
C ARG A 141 -37.90 20.36 -19.73
N PHE A 142 -38.58 19.83 -20.73
CA PHE A 142 -37.92 19.38 -21.98
C PHE A 142 -37.33 20.54 -22.74
N ASP A 143 -38.05 21.66 -22.80
CA ASP A 143 -37.62 22.90 -23.50
C ASP A 143 -36.44 23.58 -22.79
N ALA A 144 -36.30 23.37 -21.47
CA ALA A 144 -35.10 23.81 -20.72
C ALA A 144 -33.86 22.94 -21.02
N GLU A 145 -34.05 21.67 -21.40
CA GLU A 145 -32.95 20.74 -21.72
C GLU A 145 -32.62 20.74 -23.23
N ASN A 146 -33.64 20.91 -24.11
CA ASN A 146 -33.51 20.78 -25.55
C ASN A 146 -34.42 21.79 -26.25
N GLU A 147 -33.95 22.41 -27.33
CA GLU A 147 -34.81 23.30 -28.17
C GLU A 147 -35.91 22.47 -28.84
N PRO A 148 -37.19 22.93 -28.78
CA PRO A 148 -38.31 22.26 -29.46
C PRO A 148 -38.17 22.34 -30.97
N TYR A 149 -38.51 21.26 -31.64
CA TYR A 149 -38.46 21.20 -33.12
C TYR A 149 -39.74 21.68 -33.71
N PRO A 150 -39.76 22.79 -34.54
CA PRO A 150 -40.94 23.26 -35.20
C PRO A 150 -41.30 22.38 -36.41
N ILE A 151 -42.57 21.97 -36.51
CA ILE A 151 -43.18 21.33 -37.68
C ILE A 151 -43.84 22.42 -38.52
N ARG A 152 -43.35 22.60 -39.74
CA ARG A 152 -43.90 23.57 -40.68
C ARG A 152 -44.43 22.84 -41.91
N VAL A 153 -45.64 23.22 -42.35
CA VAL A 153 -46.31 22.75 -43.62
C VAL A 153 -46.56 23.94 -44.50
N ASP A 154 -46.05 23.90 -45.71
CA ASP A 154 -46.12 24.99 -46.68
C ASP A 154 -45.65 26.34 -46.12
N GLY A 155 -44.60 26.28 -45.23
CA GLY A 155 -44.02 27.46 -44.57
C GLY A 155 -44.77 27.95 -43.32
N VAL A 156 -45.96 27.43 -43.05
CA VAL A 156 -46.78 27.80 -41.90
C VAL A 156 -46.43 26.85 -40.69
N LEU A 157 -46.18 27.43 -39.51
CA LEU A 157 -45.96 26.68 -38.29
C LEU A 157 -47.26 25.99 -37.86
N GLN A 158 -47.24 24.66 -37.77
CA GLN A 158 -48.39 23.83 -37.39
C GLN A 158 -48.25 23.23 -36.01
N ALA A 159 -47.03 22.79 -35.62
CA ALA A 159 -46.81 22.05 -34.40
C ALA A 159 -45.37 22.23 -33.89
N PHE A 160 -45.12 21.84 -32.64
CA PHE A 160 -43.79 21.67 -32.05
C PHE A 160 -43.63 20.25 -31.53
N VAL A 161 -42.41 19.74 -31.65
CA VAL A 161 -42.01 18.47 -31.06
C VAL A 161 -41.06 18.78 -29.90
N HIS A 162 -41.50 18.50 -28.67
CA HIS A 162 -40.72 18.62 -27.45
C HIS A 162 -40.22 17.24 -27.05
N TYR A 163 -38.95 17.11 -26.68
CA TYR A 163 -38.37 15.82 -26.33
C TYR A 163 -37.42 15.93 -25.13
N GLY A 164 -37.39 14.90 -24.31
CA GLY A 164 -36.53 14.83 -23.15
C GLY A 164 -35.46 13.75 -23.28
N ALA A 165 -34.51 13.73 -22.34
CA ALA A 165 -33.49 12.70 -22.27
C ALA A 165 -34.09 11.31 -22.01
N SER A 166 -33.58 10.28 -22.68
CA SER A 166 -33.96 8.89 -22.48
C SER A 166 -33.80 8.46 -21.03
N SER A 167 -34.63 7.54 -20.57
CA SER A 167 -34.51 6.95 -19.22
C SER A 167 -33.13 6.33 -18.97
N LEU A 168 -32.57 5.72 -20.01
CA LEU A 168 -31.23 5.12 -19.97
C LEU A 168 -30.13 6.18 -19.84
N SER A 169 -30.24 7.30 -20.59
CA SER A 169 -29.32 8.43 -20.50
C SER A 169 -29.30 9.01 -19.07
N ARG A 170 -30.47 9.15 -18.45
CA ARG A 170 -30.58 9.61 -17.05
C ARG A 170 -29.95 8.65 -16.05
N GLN A 171 -30.13 7.34 -16.21
CA GLN A 171 -29.50 6.33 -15.35
C GLN A 171 -27.97 6.35 -15.51
N LEU A 172 -27.46 6.51 -16.73
CA LEU A 172 -26.02 6.56 -17.00
C LEU A 172 -25.33 7.75 -16.30
N ARG A 173 -26.03 8.85 -16.03
CA ARG A 173 -25.49 9.99 -15.28
C ARG A 173 -25.10 9.65 -13.82
N TRP A 174 -25.73 8.63 -13.22
CA TRP A 174 -25.41 8.16 -11.85
C TRP A 174 -24.26 7.16 -11.78
N VAL A 175 -23.92 6.52 -12.90
CA VAL A 175 -22.86 5.50 -12.94
C VAL A 175 -21.50 6.05 -12.48
N PRO A 176 -21.05 7.24 -12.86
CA PRO A 176 -19.80 7.82 -12.36
C PRO A 176 -19.76 7.96 -10.82
N LEU A 177 -20.88 8.39 -10.23
CA LEU A 177 -20.99 8.55 -8.78
C LEU A 177 -20.91 7.21 -8.03
N LEU A 178 -21.56 6.17 -8.55
CA LEU A 178 -21.46 4.81 -8.02
C LEU A 178 -20.02 4.28 -8.12
N LEU A 179 -19.35 4.52 -9.25
CA LEU A 179 -17.95 4.13 -9.44
C LEU A 179 -17.01 4.85 -8.46
N VAL A 180 -17.23 6.14 -8.20
CA VAL A 180 -16.47 6.88 -7.16
C VAL A 180 -16.64 6.21 -5.81
N GLY A 181 -17.86 5.86 -5.43
CA GLY A 181 -18.14 5.18 -4.15
C GLY A 181 -17.42 3.84 -4.04
N ILE A 182 -17.47 3.03 -5.10
CA ILE A 182 -16.78 1.72 -5.14
C ILE A 182 -15.28 1.91 -5.00
N VAL A 183 -14.66 2.81 -5.77
CA VAL A 183 -13.22 3.09 -5.71
C VAL A 183 -12.81 3.58 -4.31
N ALA A 184 -13.61 4.47 -3.71
CA ALA A 184 -13.36 4.96 -2.35
C ALA A 184 -13.37 3.83 -1.31
N ILE A 185 -14.36 2.92 -1.38
CA ILE A 185 -14.44 1.76 -0.49
C ILE A 185 -13.23 0.84 -0.67
N PHE A 186 -12.88 0.48 -1.91
CA PHE A 186 -11.71 -0.36 -2.17
C PHE A 186 -10.42 0.27 -1.66
N THR A 187 -10.26 1.58 -1.87
CA THR A 187 -9.10 2.32 -1.37
C THR A 187 -9.04 2.31 0.16
N ALA A 188 -10.16 2.54 0.83
CA ALA A 188 -10.24 2.51 2.29
C ALA A 188 -9.89 1.12 2.84
N VAL A 189 -10.43 0.05 2.23
CA VAL A 189 -10.13 -1.34 2.62
C VAL A 189 -8.65 -1.64 2.41
N ALA A 190 -8.08 -1.26 1.26
CA ALA A 190 -6.66 -1.48 0.97
C ALA A 190 -5.75 -0.78 2.00
N LEU A 191 -6.07 0.47 2.37
CA LEU A 191 -5.35 1.22 3.39
C LEU A 191 -5.48 0.58 4.78
N LEU A 192 -6.66 0.10 5.15
CA LEU A 192 -6.89 -0.60 6.41
C LEU A 192 -6.07 -1.90 6.48
N VAL A 193 -6.11 -2.72 5.42
CA VAL A 193 -5.33 -3.96 5.34
C VAL A 193 -3.82 -3.66 5.43
N PHE A 194 -3.35 -2.65 4.71
CA PHE A 194 -1.95 -2.22 4.77
C PHE A 194 -1.53 -1.80 6.19
N ARG A 195 -2.35 -1.00 6.87
CA ARG A 195 -2.11 -0.61 8.27
C ARG A 195 -2.10 -1.82 9.20
N TYR A 196 -3.03 -2.75 9.04
CA TYR A 196 -3.10 -3.99 9.84
C TYR A 196 -1.87 -4.88 9.66
N MET A 197 -1.40 -5.03 8.42
CA MET A 197 -0.17 -5.78 8.13
C MET A 197 1.06 -5.14 8.79
N LYS A 198 1.18 -3.80 8.68
CA LYS A 198 2.29 -3.06 9.30
C LYS A 198 2.29 -3.17 10.83
N LEU A 199 1.12 -3.08 11.46
CA LEU A 199 0.97 -3.27 12.91
C LEU A 199 1.29 -4.72 13.32
N GLY A 200 0.93 -5.72 12.52
CA GLY A 200 1.25 -7.12 12.75
C GLY A 200 2.76 -7.40 12.72
N GLU A 201 3.48 -6.84 11.73
CA GLU A 201 4.94 -6.93 11.66
C GLU A 201 5.59 -6.30 12.90
N GLN A 202 5.15 -5.13 13.33
CA GLN A 202 5.66 -4.47 14.55
C GLN A 202 5.40 -5.30 15.79
N ARG A 203 4.19 -5.84 15.99
CA ARG A 203 3.85 -6.68 17.13
C ARG A 203 4.72 -7.93 17.21
N SER A 204 4.95 -8.59 16.08
CA SER A 204 5.80 -9.80 16.03
C SER A 204 7.23 -9.50 16.48
N ILE A 205 7.81 -8.37 16.05
CA ILE A 205 9.13 -7.92 16.49
C ILE A 205 9.13 -7.67 18.01
N TRP A 206 8.12 -6.94 18.53
CA TRP A 206 8.04 -6.63 19.96
C TRP A 206 7.91 -7.87 20.84
N VAL A 207 7.04 -8.82 20.48
CA VAL A 207 6.87 -10.07 21.23
C VAL A 207 8.15 -10.88 21.24
N GLY A 208 8.79 -11.01 20.09
CA GLY A 208 10.04 -11.76 19.99
C GLY A 208 11.17 -11.09 20.77
N MET A 209 11.28 -9.76 20.69
CA MET A 209 12.28 -9.00 21.44
C MET A 209 12.07 -9.08 22.95
N ALA A 210 10.83 -8.96 23.43
CA ALA A 210 10.53 -9.10 24.86
C ALA A 210 10.98 -10.49 25.38
N ARG A 211 10.76 -11.54 24.59
CA ARG A 211 11.16 -12.90 24.92
C ARG A 211 12.68 -13.09 24.91
N GLU A 212 13.37 -12.54 23.91
CA GLU A 212 14.83 -12.56 23.83
C GLU A 212 15.44 -11.78 24.99
N THR A 213 14.94 -10.58 25.29
CA THR A 213 15.38 -9.76 26.42
C THR A 213 15.19 -10.49 27.74
N ALA A 214 14.02 -11.11 27.97
CA ALA A 214 13.78 -11.90 29.18
C ALA A 214 14.77 -13.04 29.30
N HIS A 215 15.12 -13.71 28.22
CA HIS A 215 16.12 -14.78 28.22
C HIS A 215 17.53 -14.25 28.49
N GLN A 216 17.90 -13.13 27.85
CA GLN A 216 19.21 -12.49 28.03
C GLN A 216 19.38 -11.86 29.44
N LEU A 217 18.30 -11.42 30.07
CA LEU A 217 18.31 -10.96 31.47
C LEU A 217 18.32 -12.14 32.47
N GLY A 218 17.63 -13.24 32.16
CA GLY A 218 17.53 -14.40 33.05
C GLY A 218 18.87 -15.08 33.32
N THR A 219 19.73 -15.18 32.30
CA THR A 219 21.05 -15.84 32.44
C THR A 219 21.96 -15.13 33.45
N PRO A 220 22.28 -13.83 33.32
CA PRO A 220 23.13 -13.13 34.29
C PRO A 220 22.46 -12.98 35.66
N LEU A 221 21.12 -12.90 35.70
CA LEU A 221 20.41 -12.89 36.99
C LEU A 221 20.58 -14.19 37.75
N THR A 222 20.46 -15.33 37.07
CA THR A 222 20.72 -16.66 37.69
C THR A 222 22.17 -16.80 38.13
N SER A 223 23.12 -16.31 37.32
CA SER A 223 24.54 -16.28 37.67
C SER A 223 24.79 -15.44 38.92
N LEU A 224 24.22 -14.21 39.00
CA LEU A 224 24.31 -13.34 40.17
C LEU A 224 23.77 -14.02 41.44
N LEU A 225 22.61 -14.70 41.34
CA LEU A 225 22.08 -15.48 42.47
C LEU A 225 23.04 -16.58 42.91
N GLY A 226 23.69 -17.27 41.95
CA GLY A 226 24.73 -18.25 42.23
C GLY A 226 25.94 -17.63 42.94
N TRP A 227 26.42 -16.47 42.49
CA TRP A 227 27.55 -15.76 43.13
C TRP A 227 27.23 -15.33 44.55
N VAL A 228 26.00 -14.88 44.82
CA VAL A 228 25.53 -14.55 46.18
C VAL A 228 25.58 -15.80 47.08
N GLN A 229 25.19 -16.97 46.55
CA GLN A 229 25.31 -18.24 47.33
C GLN A 229 26.76 -18.61 47.60
N VAL A 230 27.65 -18.43 46.60
CA VAL A 230 29.09 -18.68 46.77
C VAL A 230 29.67 -17.78 47.87
N LEU A 231 29.34 -16.48 47.89
CA LEU A 231 29.80 -15.56 48.93
C LEU A 231 29.30 -15.96 50.33
N ARG A 232 28.01 -16.36 50.44
CA ARG A 232 27.46 -16.85 51.71
C ARG A 232 28.20 -18.10 52.22
N SER A 233 28.45 -19.09 51.34
CA SER A 233 29.16 -20.29 51.73
C SER A 233 30.62 -20.01 52.09
N GLN A 234 31.26 -19.01 51.47
CA GLN A 234 32.60 -18.56 51.82
C GLN A 234 32.63 -17.89 53.20
N ASP A 235 31.59 -17.15 53.56
CA ASP A 235 31.47 -16.50 54.88
C ASP A 235 31.21 -17.54 56.00
N GLU A 236 30.48 -18.62 55.73
CA GLU A 236 30.15 -19.69 56.64
C GLU A 236 31.30 -20.70 56.81
N SER A 237 32.23 -20.78 55.86
CA SER A 237 33.32 -21.83 55.89
C SER A 237 34.39 -21.61 56.90
N GLY A 238 34.51 -20.44 57.51
CA GLY A 238 35.56 -20.14 58.49
C GLY A 238 37.00 -20.21 57.95
N GLU A 239 37.15 -20.16 56.60
CA GLU A 239 38.50 -20.20 55.98
C GLU A 239 39.35 -18.99 56.39
N PRO A 240 40.67 -19.16 56.50
CA PRO A 240 41.61 -18.08 56.81
C PRO A 240 41.43 -16.95 55.77
N GLU A 241 41.41 -15.69 56.20
CA GLU A 241 41.18 -14.52 55.37
C GLU A 241 42.15 -14.39 54.18
N ALA A 242 43.38 -14.88 54.37
CA ALA A 242 44.41 -14.92 53.32
C ALA A 242 43.99 -15.77 52.09
N VAL A 243 43.13 -16.78 52.24
CA VAL A 243 42.64 -17.66 51.21
C VAL A 243 41.27 -17.16 50.71
N ALA A 244 40.42 -16.68 51.62
CA ALA A 244 39.08 -16.22 51.34
C ALA A 244 39.07 -14.90 50.51
N LYS A 245 39.99 -13.96 50.84
CA LYS A 245 40.06 -12.64 50.21
C LYS A 245 40.27 -12.65 48.69
N PRO A 246 41.22 -13.41 48.10
CA PRO A 246 41.36 -13.49 46.62
C PRO A 246 40.13 -14.09 45.95
N ARG A 247 39.50 -15.11 46.55
CA ARG A 247 38.28 -15.73 46.01
C ARG A 247 37.10 -14.75 46.01
N ARG A 248 36.91 -13.97 47.08
CA ARG A 248 35.87 -12.92 47.13
C ARG A 248 36.10 -11.85 46.06
N VAL A 249 37.34 -11.38 45.88
CA VAL A 249 37.69 -10.41 44.84
C VAL A 249 37.33 -10.94 43.45
N GLN A 250 37.63 -12.21 43.18
CA GLN A 250 37.24 -12.84 41.91
C GLN A 250 35.73 -12.93 41.77
N THR A 251 34.99 -13.33 42.80
CA THR A 251 33.52 -13.39 42.79
C THR A 251 32.90 -12.02 42.53
N TYR A 252 33.42 -10.96 43.20
CA TYR A 252 32.95 -9.59 42.93
C TYR A 252 33.22 -9.15 41.50
N ALA A 253 34.35 -9.52 40.90
CA ALA A 253 34.67 -9.21 39.53
C ALA A 253 33.71 -9.92 38.55
N GLU A 254 33.30 -11.17 38.82
CA GLU A 254 32.30 -11.87 38.03
C GLU A 254 30.91 -11.24 38.17
N MET A 255 30.50 -10.89 39.40
CA MET A 255 29.24 -10.19 39.65
C MET A 255 29.19 -8.85 38.91
N GLN A 256 30.26 -8.08 38.90
CA GLN A 256 30.36 -6.82 38.18
C GLN A 256 30.17 -7.03 36.67
N ARG A 257 30.78 -8.07 36.09
CA ARG A 257 30.59 -8.42 34.66
C ARG A 257 29.15 -8.77 34.35
N ASP A 258 28.47 -9.49 35.23
CA ASP A 258 27.06 -9.85 35.05
C ASP A 258 26.14 -8.60 35.16
N LEU A 259 26.42 -7.68 36.08
CA LEU A 259 25.74 -6.38 36.19
C LEU A 259 25.94 -5.52 34.96
N ASP A 260 27.16 -5.40 34.43
CA ASP A 260 27.46 -4.67 33.23
C ASP A 260 26.70 -5.25 32.02
N ARG A 261 26.57 -6.58 31.98
CA ARG A 261 25.78 -7.27 30.94
C ARG A 261 24.30 -6.97 31.05
N LEU A 262 23.71 -6.98 32.26
CA LEU A 262 22.32 -6.59 32.51
C LEU A 262 22.07 -5.15 32.09
N THR A 263 22.96 -4.23 32.43
CA THR A 263 22.88 -2.82 32.08
C THR A 263 22.89 -2.62 30.55
N LYS A 264 23.79 -3.32 29.83
CA LYS A 264 23.83 -3.28 28.36
C LYS A 264 22.52 -3.80 27.71
N VAL A 265 21.99 -4.92 28.22
CA VAL A 265 20.71 -5.48 27.69
C VAL A 265 19.57 -4.52 27.94
N SER A 266 19.47 -3.93 29.14
CA SER A 266 18.45 -2.93 29.49
C SER A 266 18.54 -1.67 28.61
N ALA A 267 19.73 -1.12 28.43
CA ALA A 267 19.97 0.05 27.59
C ALA A 267 19.58 -0.19 26.12
N ARG A 268 19.93 -1.35 25.57
CA ARG A 268 19.54 -1.76 24.21
C ARG A 268 18.02 -1.83 24.05
N PHE A 269 17.34 -2.41 25.05
CA PHE A 269 15.88 -2.54 25.00
C PHE A 269 15.16 -1.19 25.07
N SER A 270 15.62 -0.25 25.89
CA SER A 270 15.02 1.07 26.05
C SER A 270 15.10 1.93 24.77
N LYS A 271 16.10 1.69 23.90
CA LYS A 271 16.30 2.43 22.66
C LYS A 271 15.49 1.90 21.46
N ILE A 272 14.91 0.70 21.60
CA ILE A 272 14.03 0.15 20.57
C ILE A 272 12.61 0.65 20.78
N GLY A 273 12.17 1.56 19.98
CA GLY A 273 10.81 2.13 20.05
C GLY A 273 10.76 3.65 20.14
N SER A 274 11.92 4.29 20.40
CA SER A 274 12.12 5.72 20.22
C SER A 274 12.99 5.99 18.98
N GLN A 275 12.90 7.18 18.42
CA GLN A 275 13.87 7.62 17.41
C GLN A 275 15.24 7.78 18.10
N PRO A 276 16.28 7.05 17.67
CA PRO A 276 17.57 7.17 18.29
C PRO A 276 18.23 8.49 17.91
N ASP A 277 18.92 9.10 18.87
CA ASP A 277 19.80 10.22 18.59
C ASP A 277 20.98 9.74 17.74
N LEU A 278 21.18 10.36 16.59
CA LEU A 278 22.28 10.08 15.67
C LEU A 278 23.37 11.15 15.82
N ALA A 279 24.59 10.73 16.15
CA ALA A 279 25.77 11.58 16.26
C ALA A 279 26.86 11.17 15.24
N PRO A 280 27.80 12.05 14.88
CA PRO A 280 28.96 11.68 14.09
C PRO A 280 29.76 10.56 14.79
N LEU A 281 30.02 9.46 14.10
CA LEU A 281 30.64 8.25 14.64
C LEU A 281 31.76 7.76 13.75
N ASP A 282 32.91 7.42 14.35
CA ASP A 282 33.97 6.64 13.69
C ASP A 282 33.57 5.17 13.62
N LEU A 283 33.11 4.77 12.43
CA LEU A 283 32.65 3.40 12.18
C LEU A 283 33.79 2.38 12.22
N ALA A 284 35.02 2.77 11.83
CA ALA A 284 36.15 1.87 11.87
C ALA A 284 36.58 1.55 13.31
N ALA A 285 36.52 2.52 14.21
CA ALA A 285 36.74 2.31 15.63
C ALA A 285 35.69 1.38 16.25
N LEU A 286 34.41 1.62 15.98
CA LEU A 286 33.32 0.78 16.45
C LEU A 286 33.47 -0.68 15.97
N LEU A 287 33.80 -0.88 14.70
CA LEU A 287 33.99 -2.22 14.14
C LEU A 287 35.20 -2.94 14.78
N ARG A 288 36.32 -2.24 15.02
CA ARG A 288 37.47 -2.83 15.75
C ARG A 288 37.08 -3.27 17.14
N ASP A 289 36.41 -2.43 17.90
CA ASP A 289 35.95 -2.74 19.24
C ASP A 289 35.03 -3.97 19.26
N THR A 290 34.12 -4.04 18.26
CA THR A 290 33.15 -5.14 18.13
C THR A 290 33.83 -6.46 17.74
N VAL A 291 34.78 -6.40 16.81
CA VAL A 291 35.57 -7.59 16.41
C VAL A 291 36.36 -8.11 17.61
N GLU A 292 37.13 -7.25 18.31
CA GLU A 292 37.87 -7.63 19.48
C GLU A 292 36.99 -8.25 20.59
N TYR A 293 35.80 -7.69 20.81
CA TYR A 293 34.81 -8.23 21.73
C TYR A 293 34.37 -9.65 21.36
N ILE A 294 34.16 -9.94 20.10
CA ILE A 294 33.78 -11.28 19.61
C ILE A 294 34.99 -12.24 19.68
N GLU A 295 36.17 -11.80 19.26
CA GLU A 295 37.41 -12.62 19.30
C GLU A 295 37.72 -13.14 20.69
N ARG A 296 37.60 -12.33 21.72
CA ARG A 296 37.78 -12.74 23.12
C ARG A 296 36.81 -13.84 23.58
N ARG A 297 35.74 -14.07 22.85
CA ARG A 297 34.70 -15.08 23.12
C ARG A 297 34.80 -16.32 22.25
N ILE A 298 35.58 -16.30 21.19
CA ILE A 298 35.78 -17.44 20.27
C ILE A 298 36.26 -18.71 21.01
N PRO A 299 37.17 -18.66 22.00
CA PRO A 299 37.59 -19.87 22.74
C PRO A 299 36.42 -20.66 23.34
N HIS A 300 35.28 -20.02 23.56
CA HIS A 300 34.06 -20.67 24.04
C HIS A 300 33.20 -21.28 22.90
N PHE A 301 33.53 -20.99 21.62
CA PHE A 301 32.78 -21.46 20.45
C PHE A 301 33.53 -22.56 19.68
N GLY A 302 34.82 -22.75 19.88
CA GLY A 302 35.66 -23.76 19.21
C GLY A 302 37.02 -23.21 18.77
N PRO A 303 38.03 -24.08 18.60
CA PRO A 303 39.43 -23.63 18.52
C PRO A 303 39.89 -23.08 17.17
N SER A 304 39.09 -23.06 16.10
CA SER A 304 39.57 -22.84 14.73
C SER A 304 38.86 -21.69 13.95
N VAL A 305 38.23 -20.74 14.66
CA VAL A 305 37.62 -19.58 14.03
C VAL A 305 38.59 -18.42 13.98
N ARG A 306 38.90 -17.88 12.80
CA ARG A 306 39.74 -16.70 12.60
C ARG A 306 38.89 -15.53 12.14
N ILE A 307 39.10 -14.33 12.71
CA ILE A 307 38.49 -13.09 12.18
C ILE A 307 39.60 -12.25 11.56
N ALA A 308 39.45 -11.87 10.33
CA ALA A 308 40.32 -10.93 9.61
C ALA A 308 39.60 -9.59 9.41
N ALA A 309 40.16 -8.51 9.94
CA ALA A 309 39.57 -7.19 9.85
C ALA A 309 40.41 -6.24 8.99
N ALA A 310 39.84 -5.72 7.90
CA ALA A 310 40.46 -4.70 7.02
C ALA A 310 39.64 -3.40 7.14
N LEU A 311 40.01 -2.56 8.10
CA LEU A 311 39.30 -1.35 8.50
C LEU A 311 40.17 -0.11 8.33
N PRO A 312 40.23 0.47 7.11
CA PRO A 312 40.96 1.70 6.86
C PRO A 312 40.28 2.90 7.55
N LYS A 313 40.88 4.07 7.43
CA LYS A 313 40.26 5.33 7.86
C LYS A 313 39.02 5.60 6.97
N LEU A 314 37.85 5.78 7.58
CA LEU A 314 36.58 5.99 6.93
C LEU A 314 36.03 7.39 7.20
N PRO A 315 35.17 7.93 6.34
CA PRO A 315 34.33 9.08 6.68
C PRO A 315 33.49 8.79 7.93
N LEU A 316 33.19 9.84 8.70
CA LEU A 316 32.25 9.71 9.82
C LEU A 316 30.85 9.39 9.29
N VAL A 317 30.09 8.60 10.02
CA VAL A 317 28.68 8.29 9.74
C VAL A 317 27.81 8.88 10.83
N ARG A 318 26.61 9.37 10.48
CA ARG A 318 25.63 9.76 11.51
C ARG A 318 24.95 8.54 12.05
N ALA A 319 25.25 8.16 13.30
CA ALA A 319 24.78 6.91 13.84
C ALA A 319 24.61 6.95 15.37
N ASN A 320 23.81 6.01 15.88
CA ASN A 320 23.77 5.65 17.28
C ASN A 320 24.76 4.49 17.51
N ARG A 321 25.79 4.73 18.30
CA ARG A 321 26.87 3.77 18.57
C ARG A 321 26.35 2.42 19.08
N GLU A 322 25.47 2.44 20.07
CA GLU A 322 25.01 1.21 20.74
C GLU A 322 24.16 0.34 19.83
N LEU A 323 23.32 0.97 18.97
CA LEU A 323 22.50 0.24 18.02
C LEU A 323 23.34 -0.38 16.89
N LEU A 324 24.33 0.35 16.35
CA LEU A 324 25.21 -0.21 15.34
C LEU A 324 26.13 -1.29 15.91
N GLU A 325 26.67 -1.11 17.11
CA GLU A 325 27.41 -2.15 17.82
C GLU A 325 26.57 -3.44 17.92
N TRP A 326 25.30 -3.30 18.30
CA TRP A 326 24.40 -4.44 18.40
C TRP A 326 24.10 -5.09 17.02
N ALA A 327 23.95 -4.29 15.97
CA ALA A 327 23.76 -4.81 14.62
C ALA A 327 24.97 -5.65 14.17
N PHE A 328 26.19 -5.12 14.32
CA PHE A 328 27.41 -5.83 13.94
C PHE A 328 27.70 -7.03 14.82
N GLU A 329 27.44 -6.94 16.15
CA GLU A 329 27.50 -8.12 17.02
C GLU A 329 26.59 -9.24 16.52
N ASN A 330 25.36 -8.95 16.09
CA ASN A 330 24.45 -9.95 15.55
C ASN A 330 24.95 -10.55 14.22
N LEU A 331 25.53 -9.76 13.33
CA LEU A 331 26.11 -10.27 12.08
C LEU A 331 27.30 -11.18 12.36
N LEU A 332 28.22 -10.76 13.22
CA LEU A 332 29.39 -11.55 13.61
C LEU A 332 29.00 -12.85 14.33
N LYS A 333 28.05 -12.79 15.27
CA LYS A 333 27.51 -14.01 15.92
C LYS A 333 26.89 -14.96 14.90
N ASN A 334 26.15 -14.43 13.91
CA ASN A 334 25.59 -15.28 12.87
C ASN A 334 26.68 -15.93 12.00
N ALA A 335 27.76 -15.21 11.71
CA ALA A 335 28.91 -15.74 11.00
C ALA A 335 29.60 -16.85 11.81
N VAL A 336 29.88 -16.63 13.11
CA VAL A 336 30.45 -17.65 14.00
C VAL A 336 29.57 -18.91 14.05
N ASP A 337 28.25 -18.74 14.22
CA ASP A 337 27.29 -19.85 14.26
C ASP A 337 27.17 -20.61 12.93
N ALA A 338 27.55 -19.99 11.81
CA ALA A 338 27.56 -20.62 10.49
C ALA A 338 28.80 -21.47 10.23
N LEU A 339 29.90 -21.24 11.01
CA LEU A 339 31.17 -21.92 10.89
C LEU A 339 31.20 -23.21 11.75
N GLU A 340 30.41 -24.08 11.70
CA GLU A 340 30.26 -25.33 12.49
C GLU A 340 31.46 -25.76 13.35
N SER A 341 32.71 -25.73 12.86
CA SER A 341 33.94 -26.09 13.66
C SER A 341 35.17 -25.27 13.30
N GLU A 342 35.34 -24.87 12.04
CA GLU A 342 36.50 -24.11 11.57
C GLU A 342 36.10 -23.17 10.43
N GLY A 343 36.83 -22.09 10.26
CA GLY A 343 36.62 -21.18 9.15
C GLY A 343 37.07 -19.74 9.43
N GLU A 344 36.82 -18.88 8.48
CA GLU A 344 37.25 -17.49 8.48
C GLU A 344 36.04 -16.55 8.38
N ILE A 345 36.07 -15.47 9.18
CA ILE A 345 35.17 -14.34 9.05
C ILE A 345 35.99 -13.14 8.60
N ARG A 346 35.62 -12.51 7.50
CA ARG A 346 36.26 -11.31 6.98
C ARG A 346 35.37 -10.09 7.21
N VAL A 347 35.89 -9.08 7.90
CA VAL A 347 35.24 -7.80 8.09
C VAL A 347 36.03 -6.75 7.35
N SER A 348 35.42 -6.13 6.34
CA SER A 348 36.05 -5.06 5.58
C SER A 348 35.13 -3.86 5.46
N ALA A 349 35.70 -2.68 5.37
CA ALA A 349 34.93 -1.46 5.15
C ALA A 349 35.65 -0.54 4.17
N ALA A 350 34.88 0.15 3.33
CA ALA A 350 35.39 1.08 2.34
C ALA A 350 34.42 2.25 2.10
N PRO A 351 34.91 3.42 1.69
CA PRO A 351 34.06 4.47 1.15
C PRO A 351 33.32 3.98 -0.09
N ALA A 352 32.03 4.32 -0.22
CA ALA A 352 31.18 3.95 -1.34
C ALA A 352 30.65 5.19 -2.07
N ALA A 353 30.13 4.98 -3.29
CA ALA A 353 29.56 6.06 -4.11
C ALA A 353 28.42 6.79 -3.37
N GLY A 354 28.32 8.11 -3.62
CA GLY A 354 27.29 8.96 -3.00
C GLY A 354 27.60 9.38 -1.55
N GLY A 355 28.88 9.37 -1.14
CA GLY A 355 29.27 9.75 0.22
C GLY A 355 28.83 8.74 1.29
N ALA A 356 28.72 7.48 0.94
CA ALA A 356 28.36 6.41 1.86
C ALA A 356 29.59 5.61 2.32
N VAL A 357 29.42 4.83 3.39
CA VAL A 357 30.39 3.81 3.84
C VAL A 357 29.75 2.43 3.67
N GLU A 358 30.49 1.51 3.07
CA GLU A 358 30.09 0.13 2.89
C GLU A 358 30.92 -0.78 3.79
N VAL A 359 30.24 -1.60 4.60
CA VAL A 359 30.84 -2.61 5.47
C VAL A 359 30.42 -3.99 4.97
N ARG A 360 31.36 -4.89 4.85
CA ARG A 360 31.16 -6.27 4.42
C ARG A 360 31.55 -7.22 5.54
N VAL A 361 30.65 -8.09 5.91
CA VAL A 361 30.87 -9.19 6.87
C VAL A 361 30.66 -10.50 6.13
N ALA A 362 31.76 -11.15 5.76
CA ALA A 362 31.75 -12.38 4.99
C ALA A 362 32.22 -13.55 5.86
N ASP A 363 31.55 -14.68 5.76
CA ASP A 363 31.91 -15.95 6.40
C ASP A 363 32.16 -17.06 5.39
N THR A 364 32.91 -18.07 5.79
CA THR A 364 33.14 -19.29 4.99
C THR A 364 32.27 -20.46 5.44
N GLY A 365 31.15 -20.16 6.14
CA GLY A 365 30.27 -21.16 6.72
C GLY A 365 29.32 -21.83 5.71
N LYS A 366 28.25 -22.42 6.22
CA LYS A 366 27.24 -23.14 5.41
C LYS A 366 26.44 -22.28 4.43
N GLY A 367 26.53 -20.96 4.53
CA GLY A 367 25.82 -20.02 3.67
C GLY A 367 24.30 -20.00 3.88
N ILE A 368 23.62 -19.25 2.99
CA ILE A 368 22.16 -19.10 2.98
C ILE A 368 21.64 -19.45 1.57
N PRO A 369 20.84 -20.53 1.45
CA PRO A 369 20.23 -20.89 0.16
C PRO A 369 19.41 -19.73 -0.43
N ALA A 370 19.46 -19.56 -1.75
CA ALA A 370 18.79 -18.47 -2.47
C ALA A 370 17.29 -18.36 -2.12
N ALA A 371 16.60 -19.50 -2.00
CA ALA A 371 15.18 -19.55 -1.60
C ALA A 371 14.90 -18.99 -0.20
N MET A 372 15.90 -18.93 0.68
CA MET A 372 15.76 -18.44 2.05
C MET A 372 16.20 -16.98 2.22
N ARG A 373 16.94 -16.39 1.27
CA ARG A 373 17.52 -15.03 1.39
C ARG A 373 16.50 -13.92 1.64
N VAL A 374 15.27 -14.09 1.16
CA VAL A 374 14.17 -13.16 1.45
C VAL A 374 13.58 -13.42 2.85
N ARG A 375 13.51 -14.69 3.26
CA ARG A 375 12.85 -15.09 4.51
C ARG A 375 13.71 -14.83 5.75
N VAL A 376 15.03 -14.83 5.63
CA VAL A 376 15.94 -14.63 6.77
C VAL A 376 15.79 -13.27 7.46
N TRP A 377 15.19 -12.29 6.76
CA TRP A 377 14.89 -10.97 7.29
C TRP A 377 13.55 -10.90 8.05
N GLN A 378 12.73 -11.95 7.94
CA GLN A 378 11.42 -11.98 8.60
C GLN A 378 11.60 -12.27 10.10
N PRO A 379 10.93 -11.51 10.97
CA PRO A 379 10.98 -11.77 12.42
C PRO A 379 10.49 -13.19 12.76
N GLY A 380 11.24 -13.89 13.59
CA GLY A 380 10.91 -15.27 13.98
C GLY A 380 11.41 -16.36 13.02
N PHE A 381 12.01 -16.00 11.88
CA PHE A 381 12.61 -16.99 11.00
C PHE A 381 13.98 -17.44 11.52
N THR A 382 14.14 -18.72 11.78
CA THR A 382 15.41 -19.33 12.23
C THR A 382 15.56 -20.76 11.73
N THR A 383 16.77 -21.14 11.39
CA THR A 383 17.17 -22.52 11.10
C THR A 383 17.93 -23.16 12.28
N LYS A 384 18.14 -22.39 13.35
CA LYS A 384 18.90 -22.83 14.53
C LYS A 384 17.96 -23.51 15.53
N ARG A 385 18.46 -24.56 16.22
CA ARG A 385 17.73 -25.20 17.34
C ARG A 385 17.52 -24.26 18.54
N ARG A 386 18.43 -23.31 18.74
CA ARG A 386 18.37 -22.30 19.80
C ARG A 386 18.47 -20.93 19.13
N GLY A 387 17.55 -20.01 19.49
CA GLY A 387 17.47 -18.66 18.93
C GLY A 387 16.08 -18.34 18.37
N TRP A 388 15.65 -17.12 18.52
CA TRP A 388 14.29 -16.67 18.24
C TRP A 388 14.10 -16.13 16.79
N GLY A 389 15.17 -16.17 15.97
CA GLY A 389 15.11 -15.66 14.60
C GLY A 389 14.91 -14.15 14.48
N LEU A 390 15.34 -13.38 15.46
CA LEU A 390 15.14 -11.94 15.51
C LEU A 390 16.37 -11.14 15.10
N GLY A 391 17.57 -11.75 15.18
CA GLY A 391 18.83 -11.05 14.99
C GLY A 391 18.91 -10.30 13.66
N LEU A 392 18.64 -10.97 12.52
CA LEU A 392 18.68 -10.33 11.20
C LEU A 392 17.55 -9.34 10.97
N ALA A 393 16.36 -9.60 11.48
CA ALA A 393 15.24 -8.65 11.42
C ALA A 393 15.58 -7.36 12.20
N LEU A 394 16.25 -7.49 13.34
CA LEU A 394 16.72 -6.35 14.11
C LEU A 394 17.84 -5.59 13.39
N VAL A 395 18.80 -6.28 12.79
CA VAL A 395 19.87 -5.67 11.99
C VAL A 395 19.27 -4.86 10.84
N LEU A 396 18.31 -5.45 10.10
CA LEU A 396 17.60 -4.76 9.02
C LEU A 396 16.95 -3.46 9.53
N ARG A 397 16.26 -3.53 10.66
CA ARG A 397 15.59 -2.38 11.25
C ARG A 397 16.57 -1.30 11.71
N ILE A 398 17.65 -1.70 12.39
CA ILE A 398 18.69 -0.77 12.83
C ILE A 398 19.31 -0.06 11.63
N VAL A 399 19.69 -0.80 10.60
CA VAL A 399 20.38 -0.23 9.44
C VAL A 399 19.41 0.63 8.58
N GLU A 400 18.24 0.10 8.24
CA GLU A 400 17.36 0.77 7.27
C GLU A 400 16.40 1.78 7.91
N GLU A 401 15.73 1.41 9.04
CA GLU A 401 14.73 2.30 9.63
C GLU A 401 15.36 3.40 10.49
N TYR A 402 16.39 3.07 11.28
CA TYR A 402 16.99 4.01 12.22
C TYR A 402 18.16 4.82 11.64
N HIS A 403 18.92 4.24 10.71
CA HIS A 403 20.11 4.91 10.15
C HIS A 403 19.98 5.29 8.67
N GLY A 404 18.83 4.99 8.03
CA GLY A 404 18.60 5.31 6.61
C GLY A 404 19.56 4.62 5.64
N GLY A 405 20.26 3.58 6.11
CA GLY A 405 21.19 2.78 5.33
C GLY A 405 20.49 1.69 4.50
N ARG A 406 21.26 0.73 4.02
CA ARG A 406 20.77 -0.49 3.33
C ARG A 406 21.59 -1.69 3.77
N ILE A 407 20.92 -2.85 3.84
CA ILE A 407 21.58 -4.12 4.08
C ILE A 407 21.10 -5.15 3.08
N TRP A 408 22.01 -6.00 2.58
CA TRP A 408 21.67 -7.09 1.67
C TRP A 408 22.67 -8.23 1.80
N ILE A 409 22.41 -9.34 1.11
CA ILE A 409 23.22 -10.54 1.11
C ILE A 409 23.83 -10.68 -0.29
N GLU A 410 25.14 -10.93 -0.34
CA GLU A 410 25.89 -11.33 -1.52
C GLU A 410 26.48 -12.72 -1.34
N ASP A 411 26.84 -13.36 -2.44
CA ASP A 411 27.64 -14.58 -2.38
C ASP A 411 29.07 -14.21 -1.96
N ASN A 412 29.69 -15.04 -1.16
CA ASN A 412 31.10 -14.83 -0.80
C ASN A 412 31.98 -15.17 -2.00
N ASP A 413 33.08 -14.44 -2.18
CA ASP A 413 34.03 -14.60 -3.31
C ASP A 413 34.56 -16.03 -3.38
N ASP A 414 34.76 -16.71 -2.25
CA ASP A 414 35.24 -18.09 -2.15
C ASP A 414 34.16 -19.16 -2.45
N ARG A 415 32.97 -18.76 -2.88
CA ARG A 415 31.79 -19.62 -3.16
C ARG A 415 31.30 -20.44 -1.96
N ARG A 416 31.87 -20.24 -0.76
CA ARG A 416 31.40 -20.83 0.50
C ARG A 416 30.94 -19.71 1.44
N GLY A 417 29.89 -19.97 2.20
CA GLY A 417 29.37 -19.03 3.16
C GLY A 417 28.50 -17.93 2.55
N VAL A 418 28.45 -16.78 3.22
CA VAL A 418 27.63 -15.62 2.84
C VAL A 418 28.34 -14.32 3.18
N CYS A 419 28.07 -13.27 2.41
CA CYS A 419 28.53 -11.91 2.70
C CYS A 419 27.32 -11.00 3.00
N PHE A 420 27.25 -10.46 4.20
CA PHE A 420 26.33 -9.37 4.54
C PHE A 420 26.99 -8.04 4.22
N VAL A 421 26.31 -7.25 3.42
CA VAL A 421 26.79 -5.92 3.01
C VAL A 421 25.88 -4.88 3.66
N VAL A 422 26.49 -3.97 4.42
CA VAL A 422 25.82 -2.84 5.10
C VAL A 422 26.33 -1.55 4.51
N ARG A 423 25.45 -0.71 3.99
CA ARG A 423 25.77 0.62 3.48
C ARG A 423 25.10 1.68 4.34
N LEU A 424 25.89 2.60 4.87
CA LEU A 424 25.45 3.71 5.73
C LEU A 424 25.79 5.04 5.07
N PRO A 425 24.92 6.07 5.14
CA PRO A 425 25.23 7.40 4.67
C PRO A 425 26.34 8.03 5.54
N ALA A 426 27.28 8.73 4.92
CA ALA A 426 28.25 9.54 5.67
C ALA A 426 27.54 10.74 6.34
N ALA A 427 28.21 11.32 7.36
CA ALA A 427 27.72 12.45 8.13
C ALA A 427 27.67 13.75 7.35
#